data_e807e12f94bc98d90bebeb4aa3ff5c05
#
_entry.id   e807e12f94bc98d90bebeb4aa3ff5c05
#
_cell.length_a   1.000
_cell.length_b   1.000
_cell.length_c   1.000
_cell.angle_alpha   90.00
_cell.angle_beta   90.00
_cell.angle_gamma   90.00
#
_symmetry.space_group_name_H-M   'P 1'
#
loop_
_entity.id
_entity.type
_entity.pdbx_description
1 polymer ?
#
loop_
_entity_poly.entity_id
_entity_poly.type
_entity_poly.pdbx_seq_one_letter_code
_entity_poly.pdbx_strand_id
1 'polypeptide(L)'
;NCIQFSLYLGIKSNIYYMIKTTKLCGLYLKLRSGGADMALVAYVVEQDGRGERSYDIYSRLLKDRIIFLGDEVNDTTASLVVAQLLFLEADDPDKDIHLYINSPGGSVTAGMAIYDTMQYIKPDVSTICVGMAASMGAFLLAAGAKGKRYALPNSTIMIHQPLGGSKGQATDVEIHTKFLLNTKKKLNDILSERTGQPLDIVKQNTERDNFMTSEEAKDFGLIDEVISSGV
;
A
#
# COMPACT_ATOMS: atom_id res chain seq x y z
N ASN A 1 -11.36 14.11 37.37
CA ASN A 1 -12.34 14.77 36.50
C ASN A 1 -12.96 13.71 35.62
N CYS A 2 -14.20 13.33 35.96
CA CYS A 2 -14.95 12.26 35.33
C CYS A 2 -15.34 12.59 33.91
N ILE A 3 -15.07 11.65 33.00
CA ILE A 3 -15.57 11.64 31.63
C ILE A 3 -16.95 10.98 31.67
N GLN A 4 -17.97 11.74 31.33
CA GLN A 4 -19.35 11.25 31.30
C GLN A 4 -19.58 10.63 29.91
N PHE A 5 -19.75 9.30 29.87
CA PHE A 5 -20.13 8.58 28.64
C PHE A 5 -21.65 8.54 28.57
N SER A 6 -22.23 9.08 27.50
CA SER A 6 -23.62 8.81 27.16
C SER A 6 -23.66 7.85 25.99
N LEU A 7 -24.00 6.59 26.24
CA LEU A 7 -24.29 5.60 25.23
C LEU A 7 -25.79 5.63 24.94
N TYR A 8 -26.18 6.03 23.72
CA TYR A 8 -27.53 5.82 23.23
C TYR A 8 -27.54 4.68 22.23
N LEU A 9 -28.13 3.55 22.63
CA LEU A 9 -28.45 2.44 21.75
C LEU A 9 -29.89 2.63 21.24
N GLY A 10 -30.02 2.99 19.98
CA GLY A 10 -31.31 3.00 19.28
C GLY A 10 -31.21 2.26 17.95
N ILE A 11 -31.85 1.10 17.88
CA ILE A 11 -31.95 0.30 16.63
C ILE A 11 -33.12 0.86 15.83
N LYS A 12 -32.83 1.55 14.73
CA LYS A 12 -33.65 1.60 13.50
C LYS A 12 -32.93 2.40 12.41
N SER A 13 -32.72 1.74 11.26
CA SER A 13 -32.49 2.28 9.92
C SER A 13 -31.53 3.47 9.75
N ASN A 14 -30.37 3.20 9.13
CA ASN A 14 -29.51 4.19 8.46
C ASN A 14 -29.21 5.49 9.20
N ILE A 15 -28.56 5.42 10.35
CA ILE A 15 -28.12 6.60 11.07
C ILE A 15 -26.60 6.51 11.29
N TYR A 16 -25.88 7.50 10.72
CA TYR A 16 -24.48 7.74 11.03
C TYR A 16 -24.37 8.40 12.41
N TYR A 17 -23.64 7.76 13.33
CA TYR A 17 -23.35 8.38 14.62
C TYR A 17 -22.04 9.16 14.55
N MET A 18 -22.13 10.44 14.83
CA MET A 18 -20.99 11.31 15.06
C MET A 18 -20.62 11.27 16.55
N ILE A 19 -19.46 10.73 16.88
CA ILE A 19 -18.95 10.80 18.25
C ILE A 19 -18.07 12.03 18.38
N LYS A 20 -18.53 13.00 19.14
CA LYS A 20 -17.78 14.20 19.48
C LYS A 20 -16.81 13.86 20.61
N THR A 21 -15.52 13.73 20.33
CA THR A 21 -14.50 13.65 21.38
C THR A 21 -13.48 14.76 21.17
N THR A 22 -13.42 15.65 22.11
CA THR A 22 -12.30 16.57 22.30
C THR A 22 -11.11 15.79 22.83
N LYS A 23 -10.06 15.63 21.99
CA LYS A 23 -8.79 14.93 22.19
C LYS A 23 -8.79 13.44 21.83
N LEU A 24 -8.07 13.13 20.75
CA LEU A 24 -7.47 11.87 20.34
C LEU A 24 -7.82 10.64 21.20
N CYS A 25 -8.79 9.85 20.77
CA CYS A 25 -8.86 8.44 21.09
C CYS A 25 -9.63 7.73 19.97
N GLY A 26 -8.93 6.93 19.18
CA GLY A 26 -9.51 6.10 18.14
C GLY A 26 -10.25 4.92 18.78
N LEU A 27 -11.56 4.83 18.57
CA LEU A 27 -12.36 3.67 18.95
C LEU A 27 -12.76 2.91 17.69
N TYR A 28 -12.28 1.68 17.55
CA TYR A 28 -12.75 0.75 16.53
C TYR A 28 -13.99 0.02 17.03
N LEU A 29 -15.14 0.27 16.43
CA LEU A 29 -16.35 -0.54 16.62
C LEU A 29 -16.60 -1.37 15.36
N LYS A 30 -16.58 -2.69 15.51
CA LYS A 30 -16.92 -3.64 14.44
C LYS A 30 -18.42 -3.95 14.54
N LEU A 31 -19.23 -3.44 13.64
CA LEU A 31 -20.64 -3.80 13.52
C LEU A 31 -20.81 -4.87 12.44
N ARG A 32 -21.29 -6.05 12.83
CA ARG A 32 -21.76 -7.07 11.90
C ARG A 32 -23.20 -6.77 11.50
N SER A 33 -23.45 -6.41 10.27
CA SER A 33 -24.78 -6.49 9.66
C SER A 33 -24.67 -7.30 8.38
N GLY A 34 -25.30 -8.47 8.36
CA GLY A 34 -25.67 -9.17 7.14
C GLY A 34 -24.59 -9.35 6.07
N GLY A 35 -23.47 -10.01 6.36
CA GLY A 35 -22.65 -10.62 5.30
C GLY A 35 -21.53 -9.75 4.67
N ALA A 36 -21.39 -8.47 5.01
CA ALA A 36 -20.25 -7.66 4.58
C ALA A 36 -19.52 -7.07 5.82
N ASP A 37 -18.23 -7.37 5.95
CA ASP A 37 -17.36 -6.70 6.94
C ASP A 37 -17.17 -5.25 6.49
N MET A 38 -17.98 -4.32 6.99
CA MET A 38 -17.73 -2.89 6.81
C MET A 38 -16.69 -2.46 7.84
N ALA A 39 -15.47 -2.15 7.39
CA ALA A 39 -14.49 -1.48 8.22
C ALA A 39 -15.02 -0.09 8.59
N LEU A 40 -15.13 0.21 9.90
CA LEU A 40 -15.45 1.55 10.37
C LEU A 40 -14.22 2.45 10.14
N VAL A 41 -14.37 3.45 9.28
CA VAL A 41 -13.36 4.47 9.06
C VAL A 41 -13.52 5.55 10.12
N ALA A 42 -12.46 5.84 10.88
CA ALA A 42 -12.46 6.90 11.89
C ALA A 42 -12.56 8.29 11.23
N TYR A 43 -13.31 9.19 11.86
CA TYR A 43 -13.43 10.58 11.42
C TYR A 43 -12.63 11.50 12.33
N VAL A 44 -11.98 12.50 11.74
CA VAL A 44 -11.23 13.55 12.42
C VAL A 44 -11.92 14.89 12.16
N VAL A 45 -12.12 15.69 13.20
CA VAL A 45 -12.67 17.06 13.10
C VAL A 45 -11.52 18.04 13.30
N GLU A 46 -11.26 18.85 12.30
CA GLU A 46 -10.32 19.98 12.38
C GLU A 46 -11.10 21.29 12.57
N GLN A 47 -10.64 22.12 13.52
CA GLN A 47 -11.10 23.51 13.64
C GLN A 47 -10.06 24.44 13.05
N ASP A 48 -10.46 25.19 12.04
CA ASP A 48 -9.70 26.31 11.51
C ASP A 48 -10.45 27.62 11.77
N GLY A 49 -9.83 28.77 11.52
CA GLY A 49 -10.45 30.09 11.71
C GLY A 49 -11.70 30.35 10.85
N ARG A 50 -12.11 29.38 10.01
CA ARG A 50 -13.29 29.45 9.13
C ARG A 50 -14.39 28.47 9.53
N GLY A 51 -14.17 27.63 10.57
CA GLY A 51 -15.16 26.67 11.09
C GLY A 51 -14.63 25.26 11.32
N GLU A 52 -15.55 24.34 11.59
CA GLU A 52 -15.24 22.90 11.78
C GLU A 52 -15.36 22.16 10.44
N ARG A 53 -14.36 21.35 10.11
CA ARG A 53 -14.37 20.41 8.96
C ARG A 53 -14.15 18.99 9.44
N SER A 54 -14.98 18.07 8.99
CA SER A 54 -14.85 16.65 9.26
C SER A 54 -14.27 15.93 8.06
N TYR A 55 -13.25 15.11 8.31
CA TYR A 55 -12.60 14.23 7.32
C TYR A 55 -12.64 12.80 7.83
N ASP A 56 -12.78 11.82 6.95
CA ASP A 56 -12.33 10.48 7.28
C ASP A 56 -10.79 10.45 7.40
N ILE A 57 -10.25 9.46 8.12
CA ILE A 57 -8.83 9.43 8.44
C ILE A 57 -7.94 9.36 7.18
N TYR A 58 -8.36 8.63 6.14
CA TYR A 58 -7.58 8.51 4.89
C TYR A 58 -7.59 9.83 4.11
N SER A 59 -8.74 10.49 4.00
CA SER A 59 -8.84 11.82 3.38
C SER A 59 -8.02 12.86 4.15
N ARG A 60 -7.94 12.75 5.49
CA ARG A 60 -7.10 13.62 6.28
C ARG A 60 -5.61 13.40 6.03
N LEU A 61 -5.17 12.13 5.99
CA LEU A 61 -3.79 11.78 5.70
C LEU A 61 -3.38 12.14 4.28
N LEU A 62 -4.30 12.04 3.31
CA LEU A 62 -4.06 12.45 1.93
C LEU A 62 -3.70 13.94 1.81
N LYS A 63 -4.23 14.82 2.67
CA LYS A 63 -3.82 16.24 2.74
C LYS A 63 -2.35 16.41 3.12
N ASP A 64 -1.79 15.46 3.88
CA ASP A 64 -0.38 15.42 4.24
C ASP A 64 0.43 14.56 3.23
N ARG A 65 -0.17 14.30 2.06
CA ARG A 65 0.43 13.54 0.94
C ARG A 65 0.75 12.08 1.28
N ILE A 66 -0.01 11.50 2.21
CA ILE A 66 0.14 10.12 2.67
C ILE A 66 -0.94 9.26 2.03
N ILE A 67 -0.51 8.20 1.36
CA ILE A 67 -1.35 7.15 0.76
C ILE A 67 -1.10 5.84 1.49
N PHE A 68 -2.16 5.05 1.73
CA PHE A 68 -2.07 3.71 2.31
C PHE A 68 -2.45 2.64 1.30
N LEU A 69 -1.54 1.68 1.07
CA LEU A 69 -1.81 0.39 0.47
C LEU A 69 -1.82 -0.66 1.59
N GLY A 70 -2.98 -0.79 2.25
CA GLY A 70 -3.16 -1.61 3.46
C GLY A 70 -3.88 -2.94 3.23
N ASP A 71 -4.00 -3.40 1.97
CA ASP A 71 -4.76 -4.59 1.62
C ASP A 71 -4.13 -5.28 0.39
N GLU A 72 -4.77 -6.34 -0.12
CA GLU A 72 -4.40 -7.02 -1.35
C GLU A 72 -4.39 -6.05 -2.55
N VAL A 73 -3.39 -6.21 -3.42
CA VAL A 73 -3.29 -5.48 -4.69
C VAL A 73 -4.28 -6.08 -5.69
N ASN A 74 -5.34 -5.36 -5.98
CA ASN A 74 -6.37 -5.70 -6.96
C ASN A 74 -6.79 -4.46 -7.77
N ASP A 75 -7.69 -4.62 -8.72
CA ASP A 75 -8.10 -3.52 -9.61
C ASP A 75 -8.72 -2.34 -8.85
N THR A 76 -9.44 -2.60 -7.75
CA THR A 76 -10.06 -1.56 -6.93
C THR A 76 -9.01 -0.79 -6.14
N THR A 77 -8.13 -1.49 -5.41
CA THR A 77 -7.08 -0.86 -4.60
C THR A 77 -6.08 -0.12 -5.49
N ALA A 78 -5.74 -0.69 -6.66
CA ALA A 78 -4.86 -0.04 -7.62
C ALA A 78 -5.47 1.24 -8.19
N SER A 79 -6.74 1.21 -8.59
CA SER A 79 -7.44 2.40 -9.10
C SER A 79 -7.48 3.53 -8.08
N LEU A 80 -7.69 3.20 -6.79
CA LEU A 80 -7.69 4.18 -5.71
C LEU A 80 -6.30 4.80 -5.50
N VAL A 81 -5.24 3.98 -5.46
CA VAL A 81 -3.86 4.49 -5.30
C VAL A 81 -3.46 5.35 -6.50
N VAL A 82 -3.74 4.90 -7.72
CA VAL A 82 -3.46 5.66 -8.96
C VAL A 82 -4.18 7.01 -8.94
N ALA A 83 -5.48 7.04 -8.59
CA ALA A 83 -6.24 8.29 -8.51
C ALA A 83 -5.65 9.26 -7.47
N GLN A 84 -5.21 8.75 -6.31
CA GLN A 84 -4.57 9.56 -5.27
C GLN A 84 -3.21 10.10 -5.71
N LEU A 85 -2.40 9.29 -6.39
CA LEU A 85 -1.11 9.73 -6.95
C LEU A 85 -1.29 10.88 -7.95
N LEU A 86 -2.22 10.74 -8.90
CA LEU A 86 -2.52 11.77 -9.90
C LEU A 86 -3.11 13.04 -9.26
N PHE A 87 -3.97 12.88 -8.25
CA PHE A 87 -4.51 14.01 -7.50
C PHE A 87 -3.41 14.80 -6.78
N LEU A 88 -2.49 14.12 -6.12
CA LEU A 88 -1.40 14.76 -5.38
C LEU A 88 -0.37 15.41 -6.32
N GLU A 89 -0.11 14.82 -7.51
CA GLU A 89 0.70 15.47 -8.54
C GLU A 89 0.07 16.78 -9.00
N ALA A 90 -1.24 16.76 -9.27
CA ALA A 90 -1.97 17.98 -9.70
C ALA A 90 -2.04 19.06 -8.60
N ASP A 91 -2.07 18.66 -7.33
CA ASP A 91 -2.11 19.58 -6.17
C ASP A 91 -0.75 20.28 -5.97
N ASP A 92 0.34 19.55 -5.94
CA ASP A 92 1.71 20.09 -5.80
C ASP A 92 2.73 19.11 -6.42
N PRO A 93 3.21 19.39 -7.63
CA PRO A 93 4.13 18.49 -8.34
C PRO A 93 5.57 18.51 -7.80
N ASP A 94 5.92 19.39 -6.88
CA ASP A 94 7.28 19.55 -6.37
C ASP A 94 7.48 18.93 -4.98
N LYS A 95 6.40 18.43 -4.36
CA LYS A 95 6.46 17.78 -3.06
C LYS A 95 6.33 16.26 -3.16
N ASP A 96 7.12 15.56 -2.36
CA ASP A 96 7.10 14.11 -2.26
C ASP A 96 5.73 13.57 -1.85
N ILE A 97 5.45 12.34 -2.28
CA ILE A 97 4.29 11.55 -1.88
C ILE A 97 4.79 10.38 -1.02
N HIS A 98 4.10 10.07 0.06
CA HIS A 98 4.45 8.98 0.98
C HIS A 98 3.46 7.82 0.83
N LEU A 99 3.95 6.69 0.27
CA LEU A 99 3.16 5.47 0.11
C LEU A 99 3.50 4.46 1.22
N TYR A 100 2.60 4.32 2.18
CA TYR A 100 2.70 3.31 3.24
C TYR A 100 2.13 1.98 2.76
N ILE A 101 2.90 0.91 2.93
CA ILE A 101 2.59 -0.42 2.40
C ILE A 101 2.48 -1.43 3.55
N ASN A 102 1.30 -2.05 3.66
CA ASN A 102 1.05 -3.24 4.49
C ASN A 102 0.19 -4.21 3.67
N SER A 103 0.81 -4.93 2.74
CA SER A 103 0.11 -5.70 1.71
C SER A 103 0.72 -7.08 1.50
N PRO A 104 -0.09 -8.14 1.40
CA PRO A 104 0.37 -9.46 1.00
C PRO A 104 0.73 -9.56 -0.49
N GLY A 105 0.56 -8.49 -1.27
CA GLY A 105 0.67 -8.50 -2.72
C GLY A 105 -0.66 -8.75 -3.41
N GLY A 106 -0.65 -9.38 -4.59
CA GLY A 106 -1.86 -9.68 -5.36
C GLY A 106 -1.65 -9.59 -6.87
N SER A 107 -2.60 -9.00 -7.59
CA SER A 107 -2.60 -8.93 -9.05
C SER A 107 -1.40 -8.16 -9.60
N VAL A 108 -0.62 -8.82 -10.46
CA VAL A 108 0.54 -8.21 -11.10
C VAL A 108 0.13 -7.05 -12.02
N THR A 109 -0.96 -7.21 -12.80
CA THR A 109 -1.41 -6.16 -13.71
C THR A 109 -1.89 -4.91 -12.97
N ALA A 110 -2.62 -5.10 -11.87
CA ALA A 110 -3.05 -4.02 -10.98
C ALA A 110 -1.84 -3.31 -10.33
N GLY A 111 -0.87 -4.10 -9.85
CA GLY A 111 0.36 -3.54 -9.28
C GLY A 111 1.22 -2.79 -10.29
N MET A 112 1.28 -3.28 -11.54
CA MET A 112 1.99 -2.56 -12.61
C MET A 112 1.34 -1.21 -12.95
N ALA A 113 0.02 -1.08 -12.81
CA ALA A 113 -0.64 0.23 -12.98
C ALA A 113 -0.19 1.23 -11.91
N ILE A 114 -0.03 0.78 -10.64
CA ILE A 114 0.52 1.63 -9.58
C ILE A 114 1.99 1.96 -9.89
N TYR A 115 2.81 0.95 -10.22
CA TYR A 115 4.22 1.11 -10.54
C TYR A 115 4.44 2.13 -11.65
N ASP A 116 3.78 1.94 -12.80
CA ASP A 116 3.93 2.82 -13.95
C ASP A 116 3.50 4.26 -13.60
N THR A 117 2.44 4.43 -12.79
CA THR A 117 2.00 5.76 -12.31
C THR A 117 3.05 6.39 -11.40
N MET A 118 3.64 5.63 -10.45
CA MET A 118 4.72 6.13 -9.59
C MET A 118 5.93 6.62 -10.40
N GLN A 119 6.23 5.97 -11.52
CA GLN A 119 7.34 6.37 -12.39
C GLN A 119 6.97 7.52 -13.35
N TYR A 120 5.68 7.68 -13.67
CA TYR A 120 5.19 8.66 -14.63
C TYR A 120 5.04 10.05 -14.03
N ILE A 121 4.57 10.16 -12.78
CA ILE A 121 4.32 11.43 -12.10
C ILE A 121 5.64 12.15 -11.76
N LYS A 122 5.58 13.48 -11.66
CA LYS A 122 6.75 14.31 -11.34
C LYS A 122 7.22 14.19 -9.89
N PRO A 123 6.34 14.14 -8.87
CA PRO A 123 6.74 13.97 -7.48
C PRO A 123 7.51 12.67 -7.25
N ASP A 124 8.54 12.71 -6.41
CA ASP A 124 9.13 11.50 -5.88
C ASP A 124 8.13 10.76 -4.97
N VAL A 125 8.02 9.46 -5.17
CA VAL A 125 7.21 8.60 -4.29
C VAL A 125 8.12 7.91 -3.29
N SER A 126 8.06 8.33 -2.04
CA SER A 126 8.68 7.63 -0.91
C SER A 126 7.84 6.42 -0.52
N THR A 127 8.45 5.27 -0.30
CA THR A 127 7.74 4.03 0.09
C THR A 127 8.16 3.56 1.47
N ILE A 128 7.19 3.18 2.30
CA ILE A 128 7.43 2.79 3.69
C ILE A 128 6.70 1.47 3.98
N CYS A 129 7.44 0.40 4.29
CA CYS A 129 6.84 -0.86 4.73
C CYS A 129 6.46 -0.78 6.21
N VAL A 130 5.18 -1.09 6.52
CA VAL A 130 4.65 -1.18 7.88
C VAL A 130 4.00 -2.55 8.05
N GLY A 131 4.57 -3.41 8.86
CA GLY A 131 4.10 -4.77 9.04
C GLY A 131 4.60 -5.71 7.94
N MET A 132 3.99 -5.72 6.75
CA MET A 132 4.38 -6.62 5.67
C MET A 132 4.33 -5.95 4.29
N ALA A 133 5.34 -6.24 3.47
CA ALA A 133 5.29 -6.01 2.04
C ALA A 133 5.69 -7.30 1.33
N ALA A 134 4.72 -8.05 0.80
CA ALA A 134 4.98 -9.33 0.16
C ALA A 134 4.61 -9.31 -1.33
N SER A 135 5.35 -10.09 -2.15
CA SER A 135 5.06 -10.29 -3.56
C SER A 135 4.96 -8.94 -4.31
N MET A 136 3.79 -8.61 -4.87
CA MET A 136 3.56 -7.32 -5.53
C MET A 136 3.71 -6.13 -4.57
N GLY A 137 3.46 -6.30 -3.26
CA GLY A 137 3.71 -5.29 -2.25
C GLY A 137 5.21 -4.98 -2.07
N ALA A 138 6.07 -6.01 -2.07
CA ALA A 138 7.53 -5.83 -2.04
C ALA A 138 8.07 -5.19 -3.34
N PHE A 139 7.47 -5.55 -4.47
CA PHE A 139 7.79 -4.94 -5.75
C PHE A 139 7.51 -3.43 -5.75
N LEU A 140 6.33 -3.02 -5.24
CA LEU A 140 5.96 -1.62 -5.10
C LEU A 140 6.81 -0.89 -4.06
N LEU A 141 7.22 -1.56 -2.98
CA LEU A 141 8.17 -1.01 -2.00
C LEU A 141 9.50 -0.66 -2.66
N ALA A 142 10.05 -1.58 -3.45
CA ALA A 142 11.29 -1.38 -4.19
C ALA A 142 11.17 -0.33 -5.33
N ALA A 143 9.94 -0.02 -5.77
CA ALA A 143 9.64 0.95 -6.82
C ALA A 143 9.73 2.41 -6.38
N GLY A 144 9.84 2.68 -5.08
CA GLY A 144 10.01 4.03 -4.54
C GLY A 144 11.23 4.76 -5.09
N ALA A 145 11.25 6.08 -4.94
CA ALA A 145 12.38 6.89 -5.34
C ALA A 145 13.66 6.46 -4.60
N LYS A 146 14.78 6.41 -5.30
CA LYS A 146 16.05 5.97 -4.73
C LYS A 146 16.46 6.88 -3.55
N GLY A 147 16.84 6.29 -2.44
CA GLY A 147 17.14 6.98 -1.18
C GLY A 147 15.89 7.30 -0.34
N LYS A 148 14.69 6.95 -0.81
CA LYS A 148 13.40 7.23 -0.14
C LYS A 148 12.54 5.96 0.05
N ARG A 149 13.19 4.78 0.13
CA ARG A 149 12.53 3.49 0.35
C ARG A 149 12.84 3.00 1.75
N TYR A 150 11.82 2.81 2.57
CA TYR A 150 11.97 2.57 4.00
C TYR A 150 11.22 1.33 4.47
N ALA A 151 11.62 0.79 5.61
CA ALA A 151 10.84 -0.16 6.39
C ALA A 151 10.95 0.12 7.89
N LEU A 152 9.89 -0.18 8.64
CA LEU A 152 9.96 -0.21 10.10
C LEU A 152 10.75 -1.45 10.57
N PRO A 153 11.40 -1.44 11.75
CA PRO A 153 12.35 -2.46 12.18
C PRO A 153 11.79 -3.90 12.21
N ASN A 154 10.50 -4.05 12.50
CA ASN A 154 9.83 -5.34 12.63
C ASN A 154 9.00 -5.71 11.39
N SER A 155 9.23 -5.04 10.26
CA SER A 155 8.54 -5.36 9.01
C SER A 155 9.11 -6.62 8.38
N THR A 156 8.25 -7.32 7.65
CA THR A 156 8.62 -8.49 6.85
C THR A 156 8.48 -8.15 5.38
N ILE A 157 9.51 -8.40 4.61
CA ILE A 157 9.51 -8.20 3.16
C ILE A 157 9.65 -9.58 2.48
N MET A 158 8.84 -9.89 1.47
CA MET A 158 8.91 -11.16 0.77
C MET A 158 8.85 -10.97 -0.73
N ILE A 159 9.82 -11.56 -1.43
CA ILE A 159 9.85 -11.59 -2.89
C ILE A 159 9.73 -13.02 -3.39
N HIS A 160 9.05 -13.18 -4.52
CA HIS A 160 8.94 -14.44 -5.24
C HIS A 160 8.54 -14.20 -6.70
N GLN A 161 8.59 -15.26 -7.52
CA GLN A 161 8.12 -15.22 -8.90
C GLN A 161 6.59 -15.07 -8.98
N PRO A 162 6.03 -14.53 -10.09
CA PRO A 162 4.59 -14.45 -10.26
C PRO A 162 3.96 -15.85 -10.29
N LEU A 163 2.80 -15.97 -9.63
CA LEU A 163 1.98 -17.16 -9.66
C LEU A 163 0.98 -17.06 -10.81
N GLY A 164 0.74 -18.17 -11.47
CA GLY A 164 -0.26 -18.26 -12.52
C GLY A 164 -0.47 -19.68 -12.98
N GLY A 165 -1.58 -19.89 -13.65
CA GLY A 165 -1.93 -21.16 -14.27
C GLY A 165 -2.98 -20.94 -15.35
N SER A 166 -3.12 -21.88 -16.28
CA SER A 166 -4.16 -21.85 -17.27
C SER A 166 -4.74 -23.25 -17.51
N LYS A 167 -6.00 -23.27 -17.90
CA LYS A 167 -6.73 -24.49 -18.27
C LYS A 167 -7.54 -24.19 -19.53
N GLY A 168 -7.44 -25.04 -20.53
CA GLY A 168 -8.14 -24.84 -21.79
C GLY A 168 -7.53 -25.64 -22.93
N GLN A 169 -7.71 -25.17 -24.16
CA GLN A 169 -7.09 -25.78 -25.33
C GLN A 169 -5.55 -25.60 -25.29
N ALA A 170 -4.81 -26.50 -25.93
CA ALA A 170 -3.35 -26.50 -25.89
C ALA A 170 -2.75 -25.15 -26.33
N THR A 171 -3.28 -24.55 -27.38
CA THR A 171 -2.84 -23.24 -27.86
C THR A 171 -3.09 -22.13 -26.83
N ASP A 172 -4.23 -22.14 -26.15
CA ASP A 172 -4.53 -21.14 -25.09
C ASP A 172 -3.57 -21.30 -23.91
N VAL A 173 -3.29 -22.54 -23.50
CA VAL A 173 -2.30 -22.84 -22.46
C VAL A 173 -0.92 -22.32 -22.84
N GLU A 174 -0.48 -22.51 -24.10
CA GLU A 174 0.79 -22.00 -24.58
C GLU A 174 0.85 -20.46 -24.54
N ILE A 175 -0.20 -19.78 -24.99
CA ILE A 175 -0.30 -18.31 -24.95
C ILE A 175 -0.19 -17.79 -23.52
N HIS A 176 -0.95 -18.35 -22.59
CA HIS A 176 -0.92 -17.94 -21.19
C HIS A 176 0.43 -18.24 -20.53
N THR A 177 1.03 -19.38 -20.82
CA THR A 177 2.38 -19.73 -20.32
C THR A 177 3.41 -18.73 -20.78
N LYS A 178 3.41 -18.39 -22.06
CA LYS A 178 4.31 -17.39 -22.64
C LYS A 178 4.13 -16.01 -22.00
N PHE A 179 2.88 -15.61 -21.78
CA PHE A 179 2.58 -14.36 -21.06
C PHE A 179 3.14 -14.36 -19.63
N LEU A 180 2.94 -15.46 -18.87
CA LEU A 180 3.45 -15.60 -17.50
C LEU A 180 4.99 -15.55 -17.47
N LEU A 181 5.67 -16.24 -18.38
CA LEU A 181 7.13 -16.23 -18.46
C LEU A 181 7.69 -14.84 -18.83
N ASN A 182 7.02 -14.12 -19.73
CA ASN A 182 7.38 -12.75 -20.06
C ASN A 182 7.17 -11.81 -18.86
N THR A 183 6.09 -12.00 -18.10
CA THR A 183 5.82 -11.26 -16.87
C THR A 183 6.90 -11.52 -15.83
N LYS A 184 7.27 -12.80 -15.58
CA LYS A 184 8.38 -13.17 -14.69
C LYS A 184 9.67 -12.45 -15.08
N LYS A 185 10.00 -12.47 -16.39
CA LYS A 185 11.19 -11.79 -16.89
C LYS A 185 11.14 -10.29 -16.61
N LYS A 186 10.04 -9.61 -16.96
CA LYS A 186 9.86 -8.16 -16.77
C LYS A 186 10.02 -7.78 -15.30
N LEU A 187 9.39 -8.52 -14.38
CA LEU A 187 9.48 -8.23 -12.93
C LEU A 187 10.91 -8.40 -12.42
N ASN A 188 11.62 -9.44 -12.84
CA ASN A 188 13.01 -9.65 -12.45
C ASN A 188 13.95 -8.57 -13.00
N ASP A 189 13.75 -8.15 -14.26
CA ASP A 189 14.54 -7.08 -14.88
C ASP A 189 14.36 -5.77 -14.09
N ILE A 190 13.12 -5.41 -13.73
CA ILE A 190 12.82 -4.22 -12.93
C ILE A 190 13.41 -4.34 -11.51
N LEU A 191 13.25 -5.48 -10.84
CA LEU A 191 13.83 -5.68 -9.50
C LEU A 191 15.35 -5.58 -9.54
N SER A 192 16.02 -6.13 -10.58
CA SER A 192 17.47 -5.99 -10.75
C SER A 192 17.89 -4.52 -10.88
N GLU A 193 17.16 -3.74 -11.67
CA GLU A 193 17.41 -2.29 -11.79
C GLU A 193 17.20 -1.55 -10.47
N ARG A 194 16.10 -1.84 -9.75
CA ARG A 194 15.72 -1.13 -8.53
C ARG A 194 16.60 -1.47 -7.34
N THR A 195 17.02 -2.72 -7.22
CA THR A 195 17.88 -3.20 -6.12
C THR A 195 19.36 -3.00 -6.38
N GLY A 196 19.76 -2.89 -7.66
CA GLY A 196 21.17 -2.90 -8.07
C GLY A 196 21.79 -4.31 -8.03
N GLN A 197 21.01 -5.35 -7.73
CA GLN A 197 21.49 -6.73 -7.73
C GLN A 197 21.62 -7.27 -9.18
N PRO A 198 22.63 -8.12 -9.43
CA PRO A 198 22.71 -8.85 -10.69
C PRO A 198 21.44 -9.65 -10.99
N LEU A 199 21.02 -9.72 -12.25
CA LEU A 199 19.77 -10.36 -12.67
C LEU A 199 19.69 -11.85 -12.27
N ASP A 200 20.80 -12.56 -12.27
CA ASP A 200 20.89 -13.97 -11.85
C ASP A 200 20.66 -14.12 -10.34
N ILE A 201 21.17 -13.20 -9.53
CA ILE A 201 20.90 -13.14 -8.08
C ILE A 201 19.41 -12.86 -7.82
N VAL A 202 18.79 -11.91 -8.54
CA VAL A 202 17.36 -11.65 -8.43
C VAL A 202 16.55 -12.89 -8.81
N LYS A 203 16.86 -13.55 -9.93
CA LYS A 203 16.19 -14.78 -10.37
C LYS A 203 16.27 -15.88 -9.33
N GLN A 204 17.43 -16.07 -8.71
CA GLN A 204 17.63 -17.07 -7.67
C GLN A 204 16.79 -16.78 -6.43
N ASN A 205 16.75 -15.51 -6.01
CA ASN A 205 16.05 -15.08 -4.80
C ASN A 205 14.54 -14.92 -4.98
N THR A 206 14.04 -14.87 -6.22
CA THR A 206 12.60 -14.85 -6.53
C THR A 206 12.05 -16.20 -6.96
N GLU A 207 12.86 -17.26 -7.04
CA GLU A 207 12.41 -18.58 -7.53
C GLU A 207 11.39 -19.23 -6.59
N ARG A 208 11.49 -18.97 -5.28
CA ARG A 208 10.55 -19.39 -4.24
C ARG A 208 10.36 -18.22 -3.27
N ASP A 209 9.42 -18.37 -2.33
CA ASP A 209 9.18 -17.39 -1.29
C ASP A 209 10.47 -17.12 -0.52
N ASN A 210 10.94 -15.89 -0.61
CA ASN A 210 12.13 -15.41 0.09
C ASN A 210 11.72 -14.31 1.06
N PHE A 211 11.55 -14.69 2.33
CA PHE A 211 11.21 -13.80 3.41
C PHE A 211 12.46 -13.13 3.96
N MET A 212 12.42 -11.83 4.10
CA MET A 212 13.50 -10.98 4.60
C MET A 212 13.01 -10.13 5.76
N THR A 213 13.85 -9.95 6.76
CA THR A 213 13.76 -8.87 7.74
C THR A 213 14.01 -7.53 7.05
N SER A 214 13.72 -6.43 7.75
CA SER A 214 13.98 -5.10 7.21
C SER A 214 15.47 -4.87 6.91
N GLU A 215 16.39 -5.38 7.75
CA GLU A 215 17.83 -5.27 7.52
C GLU A 215 18.29 -6.10 6.31
N GLU A 216 17.83 -7.34 6.18
CA GLU A 216 18.12 -8.18 5.01
C GLU A 216 17.57 -7.57 3.71
N ALA A 217 16.39 -6.95 3.75
CA ALA A 217 15.81 -6.25 2.61
C ALA A 217 16.61 -4.99 2.22
N LYS A 218 17.21 -4.30 3.19
CA LYS A 218 18.14 -3.20 2.96
C LYS A 218 19.43 -3.71 2.32
N ASP A 219 20.03 -4.76 2.86
CA ASP A 219 21.26 -5.36 2.32
C ASP A 219 21.05 -5.89 0.90
N PHE A 220 19.85 -6.40 0.60
CA PHE A 220 19.47 -6.83 -0.74
C PHE A 220 19.23 -5.64 -1.70
N GLY A 221 18.92 -4.45 -1.17
CA GLY A 221 18.64 -3.24 -1.94
C GLY A 221 17.18 -3.01 -2.27
N LEU A 222 16.24 -3.74 -1.67
CA LEU A 222 14.80 -3.50 -1.81
C LEU A 222 14.36 -2.21 -1.15
N ILE A 223 15.05 -1.82 -0.08
CA ILE A 223 14.88 -0.54 0.62
C ILE A 223 16.23 0.15 0.81
N ASP A 224 16.20 1.42 1.17
CA ASP A 224 17.39 2.23 1.39
C ASP A 224 17.75 2.32 2.89
N GLU A 225 16.72 2.32 3.78
CA GLU A 225 16.95 2.51 5.22
C GLU A 225 15.87 1.84 6.08
N VAL A 226 16.27 1.38 7.27
CA VAL A 226 15.36 0.93 8.34
C VAL A 226 15.19 2.07 9.34
N ILE A 227 13.95 2.57 9.49
CA ILE A 227 13.64 3.73 10.33
C ILE A 227 12.99 3.30 11.66
N SER A 228 13.63 3.63 12.79
CA SER A 228 13.14 3.29 14.14
C SER A 228 12.47 4.45 14.89
N SER A 229 12.61 5.67 14.39
CA SER A 229 11.97 6.87 14.94
C SER A 229 11.53 7.78 13.79
N GLY A 230 10.53 8.62 14.03
CA GLY A 230 9.96 9.48 12.98
C GLY A 230 11.03 10.32 12.26
N VAL A 231 10.88 10.38 10.96
CA VAL A 231 11.72 11.19 10.04
C VAL A 231 11.27 12.64 10.09
#